data_a59d3278e9b0ef7e870de11f5698178f
#
_entry.id   a59d3278e9b0ef7e870de11f5698178f
#
_cell.length_a   1.000
_cell.length_b   1.000
_cell.length_c   1.000
_cell.angle_alpha   90.00
_cell.angle_beta   90.00
_cell.angle_gamma   90.00
#
_symmetry.space_group_name_H-M   'P 1'
#
loop_
_entity.id
_entity.type
_entity.pdbx_description
1 polymer ?
#
loop_
_entity_poly.entity_id
_entity_poly.type
_entity_poly.pdbx_seq_one_letter_code
_entity_poly.pdbx_strand_id
1 'polypeptide(L)'
;MERTPRQIAVLAGAGGVIAGFALGFFAGREHLRSELRQSIASAFGGSGIASAPAKPDNVDKPKKQQNTTSSKNQDWEKYSRIRKETNAMDDTTKYTLSFASDNKMVNSIGMRKNGRIVAQCDSGKTNLYVIGVAFLSSNGQSVKMRWDDGSPVSQWWSGSQSGTALFSGAPRSFMSKASSAKKLVLQYSPYSRADEIAVYKFSPQLQHDFKKMLEYCK
;
A
#
# COMPACT_ATOMS: atom_id res chain seq x y z
N MET A 1 -29.00 56.78 2.43
CA MET A 1 -28.11 56.08 1.49
C MET A 1 -28.65 54.68 1.26
N GLU A 2 -29.47 54.55 0.25
CA GLU A 2 -30.18 53.33 -0.13
C GLU A 2 -29.29 52.44 -0.96
N ARG A 3 -29.20 51.15 -0.59
CA ARG A 3 -28.55 50.14 -1.41
C ARG A 3 -29.59 49.34 -2.16
N THR A 4 -29.58 49.48 -3.49
CA THR A 4 -30.39 48.72 -4.43
C THR A 4 -29.98 47.23 -4.48
N PRO A 5 -30.94 46.27 -4.55
CA PRO A 5 -30.65 44.85 -4.74
C PRO A 5 -30.41 44.56 -6.24
N ARG A 6 -29.30 43.88 -6.55
CA ARG A 6 -28.99 43.34 -7.85
C ARG A 6 -29.79 42.05 -8.09
N GLN A 7 -30.61 42.09 -9.12
CA GLN A 7 -31.35 40.94 -9.65
C GLN A 7 -30.35 39.94 -10.27
N ILE A 8 -30.43 38.67 -9.87
CA ILE A 8 -29.74 37.57 -10.52
C ILE A 8 -30.70 36.97 -11.54
N ALA A 9 -30.36 37.09 -12.81
CA ALA A 9 -31.07 36.47 -13.92
C ALA A 9 -30.80 34.96 -13.93
N VAL A 10 -31.86 34.18 -13.79
CA VAL A 10 -31.85 32.72 -14.00
C VAL A 10 -32.02 32.48 -15.51
N LEU A 11 -30.95 31.98 -16.14
CA LEU A 11 -31.05 31.45 -17.52
C LEU A 11 -31.45 29.98 -17.45
N ALA A 12 -32.70 29.72 -17.78
CA ALA A 12 -33.20 28.40 -18.12
C ALA A 12 -32.72 28.06 -19.53
N GLY A 13 -31.83 27.10 -19.68
CA GLY A 13 -31.33 26.57 -20.94
C GLY A 13 -31.78 25.13 -21.15
N ALA A 14 -32.55 24.98 -22.17
CA ALA A 14 -33.23 23.86 -22.80
C ALA A 14 -32.54 22.48 -22.77
N GLY A 15 -33.40 21.47 -22.72
CA GLY A 15 -33.08 20.04 -22.80
C GLY A 15 -32.40 19.64 -24.12
N GLY A 16 -31.49 18.72 -23.99
CA GLY A 16 -30.86 18.00 -25.08
C GLY A 16 -30.84 16.50 -24.72
N VAL A 17 -31.67 15.78 -25.44
CA VAL A 17 -31.81 14.33 -25.50
C VAL A 17 -30.46 13.68 -25.77
N ILE A 18 -29.96 12.81 -24.85
CA ILE A 18 -29.01 11.75 -25.19
C ILE A 18 -29.59 10.42 -24.71
N ALA A 19 -30.56 9.92 -25.49
CA ALA A 19 -30.93 8.52 -25.50
C ALA A 19 -30.11 7.85 -26.60
N GLY A 20 -29.36 6.79 -26.26
CA GLY A 20 -28.79 5.91 -27.26
C GLY A 20 -27.30 5.77 -27.25
N PHE A 21 -26.73 5.03 -26.26
CA PHE A 21 -25.48 4.26 -26.40
C PHE A 21 -25.30 3.32 -25.17
N ALA A 22 -26.18 2.39 -24.97
CA ALA A 22 -26.07 1.39 -23.93
C ALA A 22 -26.56 -0.01 -24.33
N LEU A 23 -26.28 -0.46 -25.55
CA LEU A 23 -26.61 -1.84 -25.95
C LEU A 23 -25.54 -2.52 -26.84
N GLY A 24 -24.30 -2.05 -26.86
CA GLY A 24 -23.25 -2.62 -27.73
C GLY A 24 -22.07 -3.33 -27.03
N PHE A 25 -21.98 -3.33 -25.71
CA PHE A 25 -20.76 -3.79 -25.03
C PHE A 25 -20.83 -5.15 -24.33
N PHE A 26 -21.96 -5.85 -24.34
CA PHE A 26 -22.09 -7.14 -23.62
C PHE A 26 -21.91 -8.39 -24.48
N ALA A 27 -21.93 -8.31 -25.82
CA ALA A 27 -21.83 -9.49 -26.68
C ALA A 27 -20.38 -9.92 -27.03
N GLY A 28 -19.38 -9.10 -26.79
CA GLY A 28 -17.97 -9.40 -27.18
C GLY A 28 -17.14 -10.17 -26.16
N ARG A 29 -17.64 -10.40 -24.94
CA ARG A 29 -16.83 -10.96 -23.84
C ARG A 29 -16.93 -12.48 -23.69
N GLU A 30 -17.92 -13.09 -24.26
CA GLU A 30 -18.13 -14.56 -24.19
C GLU A 30 -17.32 -15.30 -25.28
N HIS A 31 -17.12 -14.67 -26.43
CA HIS A 31 -16.39 -15.32 -27.53
C HIS A 31 -14.89 -15.49 -27.27
N LEU A 32 -14.27 -14.55 -26.55
CA LEU A 32 -12.82 -14.63 -26.20
C LEU A 32 -12.53 -15.66 -25.10
N ARG A 33 -13.50 -16.06 -24.30
CA ARG A 33 -13.33 -17.08 -23.27
C ARG A 33 -13.38 -18.52 -23.80
N SER A 34 -14.06 -18.76 -24.91
CA SER A 34 -14.16 -20.09 -25.51
C SER A 34 -12.89 -20.46 -26.26
N GLU A 35 -12.26 -19.51 -26.96
CA GLU A 35 -11.01 -19.78 -27.70
C GLU A 35 -9.81 -20.03 -26.79
N LEU A 36 -9.70 -19.32 -25.63
CA LEU A 36 -8.63 -19.55 -24.68
C LEU A 36 -8.70 -20.94 -24.01
N ARG A 37 -9.88 -21.54 -23.87
CA ARG A 37 -10.04 -22.88 -23.27
C ARG A 37 -9.68 -23.99 -24.25
N GLN A 38 -9.84 -23.79 -25.55
CA GLN A 38 -9.44 -24.79 -26.55
C GLN A 38 -7.93 -24.85 -26.79
N SER A 39 -7.24 -23.72 -26.67
CA SER A 39 -5.77 -23.68 -26.83
C SER A 39 -5.00 -24.33 -25.68
N ILE A 40 -5.58 -24.42 -24.48
CA ILE A 40 -4.92 -25.04 -23.33
C ILE A 40 -5.14 -26.58 -23.31
N ALA A 41 -6.24 -27.06 -23.87
CA ALA A 41 -6.54 -28.49 -23.89
C ALA A 41 -5.68 -29.29 -24.89
N SER A 42 -5.14 -28.64 -25.92
CA SER A 42 -4.26 -29.28 -26.94
C SER A 42 -2.79 -29.34 -26.57
N ALA A 43 -2.36 -28.62 -25.50
CA ALA A 43 -0.96 -28.57 -25.07
C ALA A 43 -0.57 -29.64 -24.02
N PHE A 44 -1.51 -30.37 -23.46
CA PHE A 44 -1.28 -31.35 -22.38
C PHE A 44 -1.82 -32.76 -22.66
N GLY A 45 -1.91 -33.14 -23.93
CA GLY A 45 -2.28 -34.48 -24.33
C GLY A 45 -1.07 -35.27 -24.89
N GLY A 46 -0.44 -36.11 -24.08
CA GLY A 46 0.63 -36.97 -24.57
C GLY A 46 1.30 -37.85 -23.53
N SER A 47 0.69 -39.05 -23.33
CA SER A 47 1.34 -40.32 -23.10
C SER A 47 2.15 -40.60 -21.85
N GLY A 48 1.60 -41.51 -21.10
CA GLY A 48 2.11 -42.31 -20.07
C GLY A 48 3.37 -43.14 -20.39
N ILE A 49 4.02 -43.58 -19.33
CA ILE A 49 4.62 -44.91 -19.16
C ILE A 49 4.86 -45.11 -17.65
N ALA A 50 4.38 -46.24 -17.15
CA ALA A 50 4.59 -46.76 -15.82
C ALA A 50 6.01 -47.27 -15.64
N SER A 51 6.58 -47.14 -14.47
CA SER A 51 7.39 -48.17 -13.79
C SER A 51 7.84 -47.71 -12.43
N ALA A 52 7.39 -48.37 -11.37
CA ALA A 52 8.06 -48.46 -10.06
C ALA A 52 8.86 -49.79 -10.09
N PRO A 53 9.67 -50.15 -9.04
CA PRO A 53 10.21 -49.46 -7.92
C PRO A 53 11.71 -49.72 -7.70
N ALA A 54 12.39 -48.92 -6.89
CA ALA A 54 13.56 -49.40 -6.14
C ALA A 54 13.85 -48.45 -4.94
N LYS A 55 13.75 -49.04 -3.74
CA LYS A 55 14.43 -48.57 -2.54
C LYS A 55 15.89 -49.07 -2.61
N PRO A 56 16.88 -48.28 -2.25
CA PRO A 56 17.64 -48.61 -1.05
C PRO A 56 18.14 -47.42 -0.23
N ASP A 57 18.25 -47.69 1.02
CA ASP A 57 19.33 -47.48 2.00
C ASP A 57 19.74 -46.05 2.42
N ASN A 58 19.35 -45.82 3.63
CA ASN A 58 20.13 -45.42 4.82
C ASN A 58 21.49 -44.76 4.52
N VAL A 59 21.53 -43.41 4.59
CA VAL A 59 22.79 -42.68 4.78
C VAL A 59 22.65 -41.72 5.97
N ASP A 60 23.59 -41.87 6.88
CA ASP A 60 23.76 -41.23 8.15
C ASP A 60 23.45 -39.73 8.20
N LYS A 61 22.67 -39.34 9.23
CA LYS A 61 22.46 -37.94 9.65
C LYS A 61 23.75 -37.45 10.34
N PRO A 62 24.40 -36.40 9.86
CA PRO A 62 25.39 -35.73 10.67
C PRO A 62 24.70 -35.00 11.82
N LYS A 63 25.15 -35.31 13.05
CA LYS A 63 24.78 -34.64 14.30
C LYS A 63 25.01 -33.14 14.17
N LYS A 64 23.92 -32.38 14.24
CA LYS A 64 23.94 -30.92 14.40
C LYS A 64 24.57 -30.60 15.75
N GLN A 65 25.82 -30.15 15.76
CA GLN A 65 26.42 -29.50 16.91
C GLN A 65 25.61 -28.22 17.21
N GLN A 66 24.93 -28.22 18.34
CA GLN A 66 24.35 -27.05 18.96
C GLN A 66 25.50 -26.22 19.54
N ASN A 67 25.96 -25.24 18.79
CA ASN A 67 26.74 -24.14 19.36
C ASN A 67 25.78 -23.11 19.93
N THR A 68 25.45 -23.28 21.20
CA THR A 68 24.89 -22.22 22.05
C THR A 68 25.98 -21.23 22.37
N THR A 69 26.12 -20.19 21.57
CA THR A 69 26.82 -18.98 22.00
C THR A 69 25.83 -17.83 21.84
N SER A 70 25.33 -17.38 22.98
CA SER A 70 24.49 -16.21 23.15
C SER A 70 25.25 -14.97 22.65
N SER A 71 25.04 -14.61 21.41
CA SER A 71 25.37 -13.27 20.91
C SER A 71 24.07 -12.52 20.73
N LYS A 72 23.80 -11.55 21.59
CA LYS A 72 22.67 -10.61 21.52
C LYS A 72 22.82 -9.59 20.39
N ASN A 73 23.56 -9.88 19.35
CA ASN A 73 23.53 -9.14 18.10
C ASN A 73 22.43 -9.75 17.24
N GLN A 74 21.22 -9.33 17.49
CA GLN A 74 20.11 -9.60 16.58
C GLN A 74 20.51 -9.00 15.24
N ASP A 75 20.66 -9.86 14.23
CA ASP A 75 21.04 -9.45 12.86
C ASP A 75 19.86 -8.71 12.21
N TRP A 76 19.70 -7.46 12.58
CA TRP A 76 18.62 -6.59 12.13
C TRP A 76 18.60 -6.42 10.61
N GLU A 77 19.76 -6.49 9.96
CA GLU A 77 19.87 -6.32 8.50
C GLU A 77 19.21 -7.48 7.75
N LYS A 78 19.36 -8.70 8.25
CA LYS A 78 18.75 -9.90 7.65
C LYS A 78 17.22 -9.85 7.60
N TYR A 79 16.58 -9.13 8.53
CA TYR A 79 15.13 -9.03 8.65
C TYR A 79 14.60 -7.65 8.28
N SER A 80 15.47 -6.77 7.78
CA SER A 80 15.08 -5.41 7.36
C SER A 80 14.06 -5.47 6.23
N ARG A 81 13.05 -4.60 6.33
CA ARG A 81 12.01 -4.38 5.30
C ARG A 81 12.38 -3.23 4.37
N ILE A 82 13.55 -2.65 4.53
CA ILE A 82 14.04 -1.57 3.68
C ILE A 82 14.53 -2.17 2.37
N ARG A 83 13.92 -1.72 1.27
CA ARG A 83 14.39 -2.02 -0.08
C ARG A 83 15.31 -0.90 -0.54
N LYS A 84 16.48 -1.27 -1.03
CA LYS A 84 17.43 -0.38 -1.69
C LYS A 84 17.32 -0.61 -3.20
N GLU A 85 17.17 0.45 -3.95
CA GLU A 85 17.18 0.44 -5.42
C GLU A 85 18.19 1.50 -5.89
N THR A 86 19.10 1.11 -6.78
CA THR A 86 20.06 2.05 -7.40
C THR A 86 19.68 2.21 -8.86
N ASN A 87 19.54 3.45 -9.29
CA ASN A 87 19.29 3.78 -10.68
C ASN A 87 20.60 3.64 -11.47
N ALA A 88 20.60 2.76 -12.47
CA ALA A 88 21.79 2.49 -13.29
C ALA A 88 22.19 3.65 -14.22
N MET A 89 21.36 4.69 -14.38
CA MET A 89 21.63 5.80 -15.27
C MET A 89 22.41 6.95 -14.59
N ASP A 90 22.21 7.14 -13.28
CA ASP A 90 22.73 8.26 -12.52
C ASP A 90 23.27 7.89 -11.14
N ASP A 91 23.38 6.59 -10.85
CA ASP A 91 23.85 6.00 -9.60
C ASP A 91 23.08 6.51 -8.36
N THR A 92 21.94 7.17 -8.55
CA THR A 92 21.11 7.60 -7.43
C THR A 92 20.53 6.40 -6.70
N THR A 93 20.49 6.49 -5.37
CA THR A 93 19.99 5.42 -4.53
C THR A 93 18.69 5.84 -3.85
N LYS A 94 17.69 4.99 -4.00
CA LYS A 94 16.38 5.11 -3.36
C LYS A 94 16.20 4.04 -2.29
N TYR A 95 15.78 4.44 -1.13
CA TYR A 95 15.42 3.55 -0.02
C TYR A 95 13.91 3.61 0.19
N THR A 96 13.28 2.45 0.31
CA THR A 96 11.83 2.35 0.52
C THR A 96 11.52 1.39 1.65
N LEU A 97 10.82 1.85 2.67
CA LEU A 97 10.23 1.05 3.74
C LEU A 97 8.72 1.03 3.56
N SER A 98 8.12 -0.16 3.47
CA SER A 98 6.67 -0.31 3.26
C SER A 98 6.10 -1.38 4.18
N PHE A 99 4.99 -1.05 4.85
CA PHE A 99 4.30 -1.98 5.75
C PHE A 99 2.79 -1.76 5.73
N ALA A 100 2.05 -2.81 6.03
CA ALA A 100 0.60 -2.83 5.97
C ALA A 100 -0.03 -2.57 7.34
N SER A 101 -1.28 -2.10 7.36
CA SER A 101 -2.09 -2.03 8.58
C SER A 101 -2.40 -3.44 9.12
N ASP A 102 -2.56 -3.58 10.42
CA ASP A 102 -2.96 -4.84 11.07
C ASP A 102 -4.40 -5.21 10.77
N ASN A 103 -5.27 -4.22 10.64
CA ASN A 103 -6.66 -4.41 10.29
C ASN A 103 -6.91 -4.27 8.80
N LYS A 104 -7.96 -4.93 8.32
CA LYS A 104 -8.44 -4.83 6.95
C LYS A 104 -9.55 -3.79 6.86
N MET A 105 -9.53 -2.99 5.81
CA MET A 105 -10.54 -2.02 5.43
C MET A 105 -11.23 -2.47 4.15
N VAL A 106 -12.40 -1.93 3.85
CA VAL A 106 -13.19 -2.34 2.68
C VAL A 106 -12.90 -1.36 1.53
N ASN A 107 -12.48 -1.87 0.37
CA ASN A 107 -12.26 -1.04 -0.82
C ASN A 107 -13.58 -0.70 -1.54
N SER A 108 -13.48 0.08 -2.63
CA SER A 108 -14.64 0.54 -3.41
C SER A 108 -15.50 -0.58 -4.02
N ILE A 109 -14.97 -1.78 -4.16
CA ILE A 109 -15.67 -2.96 -4.70
C ILE A 109 -15.99 -4.01 -3.61
N GLY A 110 -16.00 -3.61 -2.33
CA GLY A 110 -16.38 -4.48 -1.21
C GLY A 110 -15.30 -5.46 -0.73
N MET A 111 -14.11 -5.50 -1.34
CA MET A 111 -13.04 -6.39 -0.91
C MET A 111 -12.30 -5.83 0.30
N ARG A 112 -11.92 -6.73 1.21
CA ARG A 112 -11.12 -6.38 2.39
C ARG A 112 -9.63 -6.37 2.07
N LYS A 113 -8.99 -5.22 2.23
CA LYS A 113 -7.54 -5.01 2.03
C LYS A 113 -6.93 -4.25 3.20
N ASN A 114 -5.61 -4.37 3.35
CA ASN A 114 -4.86 -3.58 4.33
C ASN A 114 -4.42 -2.26 3.68
N GLY A 115 -4.56 -1.15 4.40
CA GLY A 115 -3.89 0.10 4.06
C GLY A 115 -2.38 -0.06 4.22
N ARG A 116 -1.60 0.79 3.55
CA ARG A 116 -0.14 0.67 3.55
C ARG A 116 0.49 2.03 3.82
N ILE A 117 1.46 2.06 4.73
CA ILE A 117 2.36 3.21 4.87
C ILE A 117 3.64 2.92 4.10
N VAL A 118 4.12 3.94 3.40
CA VAL A 118 5.38 3.91 2.66
C VAL A 118 6.22 5.11 3.09
N ALA A 119 7.44 4.85 3.54
CA ALA A 119 8.49 5.85 3.76
C ALA A 119 9.55 5.69 2.67
N GLN A 120 9.98 6.79 2.09
CA GLN A 120 10.86 6.80 0.93
C GLN A 120 11.93 7.88 1.08
N CYS A 121 13.17 7.54 0.80
CA CYS A 121 14.28 8.48 0.65
C CYS A 121 14.80 8.34 -0.77
N ASP A 122 14.77 9.41 -1.51
CA ASP A 122 15.17 9.45 -2.91
C ASP A 122 15.93 10.74 -3.16
N SER A 123 17.20 10.63 -3.51
CA SER A 123 18.06 11.80 -3.88
C SER A 123 17.95 12.95 -2.87
N GLY A 124 18.04 12.64 -1.58
CA GLY A 124 17.92 13.61 -0.48
C GLY A 124 16.50 14.09 -0.16
N LYS A 125 15.48 13.64 -0.92
CA LYS A 125 14.08 13.94 -0.63
C LYS A 125 13.46 12.84 0.23
N THR A 126 12.81 13.25 1.29
CA THR A 126 12.08 12.35 2.19
C THR A 126 10.60 12.46 1.93
N ASN A 127 9.97 11.34 1.60
CA ASN A 127 8.52 11.22 1.45
C ASN A 127 7.96 10.19 2.42
N LEU A 128 6.78 10.45 2.94
CA LEU A 128 5.99 9.49 3.70
C LEU A 128 4.55 9.64 3.29
N TYR A 129 3.93 8.54 2.93
CA TYR A 129 2.54 8.55 2.49
C TYR A 129 1.79 7.28 2.90
N VAL A 130 0.49 7.39 3.03
CA VAL A 130 -0.42 6.26 3.17
C VAL A 130 -1.07 5.99 1.81
N ILE A 131 -1.10 4.71 1.43
CA ILE A 131 -1.91 4.22 0.33
C ILE A 131 -3.19 3.68 0.93
N GLY A 132 -4.31 4.29 0.58
CA GLY A 132 -5.64 3.84 0.99
C GLY A 132 -6.09 2.61 0.24
N VAL A 133 -7.16 2.00 0.73
CA VAL A 133 -7.83 0.88 0.04
C VAL A 133 -8.92 1.37 -0.90
N ALA A 134 -9.31 2.64 -0.79
CA ALA A 134 -10.29 3.32 -1.63
C ALA A 134 -9.71 4.66 -2.13
N PHE A 135 -10.44 5.34 -3.01
CA PHE A 135 -10.09 6.69 -3.44
C PHE A 135 -10.19 7.66 -2.24
N LEU A 136 -9.12 8.39 -1.96
CA LEU A 136 -9.01 9.29 -0.82
C LEU A 136 -9.37 10.73 -1.21
N SER A 137 -8.46 11.42 -1.87
CA SER A 137 -8.66 12.77 -2.41
C SER A 137 -7.41 13.19 -3.19
N SER A 138 -7.58 13.84 -4.32
CA SER A 138 -6.46 14.48 -5.04
C SER A 138 -6.02 15.80 -4.40
N ASN A 139 -6.95 16.48 -3.69
CA ASN A 139 -6.65 17.76 -3.02
C ASN A 139 -6.01 17.58 -1.64
N GLY A 140 -5.99 16.36 -1.12
CA GLY A 140 -5.59 16.09 0.25
C GLY A 140 -6.75 16.20 1.24
N GLN A 141 -6.47 15.90 2.49
CA GLN A 141 -7.44 15.96 3.60
C GLN A 141 -6.77 16.02 4.96
N SER A 142 -7.56 16.31 5.99
CA SER A 142 -7.14 16.17 7.38
C SER A 142 -7.07 14.69 7.77
N VAL A 143 -5.90 14.25 8.23
CA VAL A 143 -5.67 12.91 8.77
C VAL A 143 -5.53 13.02 10.29
N LYS A 144 -6.34 12.27 11.02
CA LYS A 144 -6.26 12.20 12.48
C LYS A 144 -5.33 11.04 12.87
N MET A 145 -4.36 11.30 13.70
CA MET A 145 -3.34 10.34 14.14
C MET A 145 -3.36 10.22 15.65
N ARG A 146 -3.28 9.00 16.15
CA ARG A 146 -3.05 8.71 17.57
C ARG A 146 -1.91 7.73 17.72
N TRP A 147 -0.88 8.14 18.44
CA TRP A 147 0.29 7.35 18.76
C TRP A 147 0.14 6.75 20.15
N ASP A 148 0.31 5.44 20.25
CA ASP A 148 0.17 4.68 21.49
C ASP A 148 -1.15 5.04 22.22
N ASP A 149 -1.07 5.48 23.46
CA ASP A 149 -2.21 5.90 24.28
C ASP A 149 -2.33 7.43 24.39
N GLY A 150 -1.60 8.17 23.53
CA GLY A 150 -1.63 9.63 23.51
C GLY A 150 -2.92 10.21 22.95
N SER A 151 -3.06 11.54 23.05
CA SER A 151 -4.18 12.26 22.47
C SER A 151 -4.14 12.26 20.95
N PRO A 152 -5.28 12.16 20.25
CA PRO A 152 -5.36 12.29 18.80
C PRO A 152 -4.91 13.68 18.33
N VAL A 153 -4.14 13.74 17.24
CA VAL A 153 -3.71 14.98 16.58
C VAL A 153 -4.15 14.93 15.13
N SER A 154 -4.68 16.03 14.61
CA SER A 154 -5.06 16.16 13.22
C SER A 154 -3.99 16.93 12.45
N GLN A 155 -3.64 16.42 11.26
CA GLN A 155 -2.70 17.04 10.34
C GLN A 155 -3.25 17.03 8.92
N TRP A 156 -2.99 18.10 8.16
CA TRP A 156 -3.30 18.12 6.74
C TRP A 156 -2.26 17.29 5.96
N TRP A 157 -2.75 16.37 5.13
CA TRP A 157 -1.93 15.58 4.22
C TRP A 157 -2.35 15.85 2.78
N SER A 158 -1.36 16.07 1.91
CA SER A 158 -1.59 16.36 0.49
C SER A 158 -2.01 15.11 -0.27
N GLY A 159 -2.93 15.22 -1.20
CA GLY A 159 -3.36 14.10 -2.04
C GLY A 159 -2.39 13.82 -3.19
N SER A 160 -2.34 12.56 -3.64
CA SER A 160 -1.73 12.22 -4.92
C SER A 160 -2.66 12.64 -6.08
N GLN A 161 -2.11 12.87 -7.27
CA GLN A 161 -2.92 13.16 -8.47
C GLN A 161 -3.97 12.08 -8.75
N SER A 162 -3.63 10.81 -8.52
CA SER A 162 -4.55 9.68 -8.65
C SER A 162 -5.58 9.60 -7.52
N GLY A 163 -5.46 10.39 -6.46
CA GLY A 163 -6.32 10.33 -5.28
C GLY A 163 -6.22 9.05 -4.46
N THR A 164 -5.19 8.22 -4.67
CA THR A 164 -5.04 6.92 -3.99
C THR A 164 -4.08 6.97 -2.80
N ALA A 165 -3.35 8.06 -2.63
CA ALA A 165 -2.39 8.25 -1.55
C ALA A 165 -2.50 9.64 -0.92
N LEU A 166 -2.12 9.72 0.36
CA LEU A 166 -2.00 10.97 1.12
C LEU A 166 -0.57 11.10 1.63
N PHE A 167 0.07 12.23 1.35
CA PHE A 167 1.45 12.54 1.69
C PHE A 167 1.51 13.38 2.96
N SER A 168 2.32 12.95 3.92
CA SER A 168 2.58 13.70 5.14
C SER A 168 3.41 14.94 4.86
N GLY A 169 3.01 16.09 5.41
CA GLY A 169 3.80 17.32 5.39
C GLY A 169 5.03 17.30 6.32
N ALA A 170 5.14 16.30 7.21
CA ALA A 170 6.22 16.17 8.18
C ALA A 170 6.81 14.74 8.22
N PRO A 171 7.35 14.22 7.10
CA PRO A 171 7.75 12.82 6.97
C PRO A 171 8.84 12.42 7.99
N ARG A 172 9.85 13.26 8.23
CA ARG A 172 10.94 12.96 9.17
C ARG A 172 10.45 12.91 10.62
N SER A 173 9.57 13.85 11.02
CA SER A 173 8.95 13.85 12.35
C SER A 173 8.11 12.58 12.58
N PHE A 174 7.34 12.17 11.56
CA PHE A 174 6.59 10.92 11.62
C PHE A 174 7.53 9.71 11.82
N MET A 175 8.58 9.58 11.00
CA MET A 175 9.54 8.47 11.10
C MET A 175 10.27 8.45 12.45
N SER A 176 10.64 9.63 12.98
CA SER A 176 11.23 9.74 14.31
C SER A 176 10.30 9.20 15.39
N LYS A 177 9.01 9.54 15.33
CA LYS A 177 8.03 9.03 16.28
C LYS A 177 7.78 7.53 16.11
N ALA A 178 7.69 7.05 14.86
CA ALA A 178 7.53 5.63 14.54
C ALA A 178 8.69 4.75 15.01
N SER A 179 9.90 5.32 15.12
CA SER A 179 11.10 4.60 15.57
C SER A 179 11.07 4.21 17.07
N SER A 180 10.11 4.70 17.84
CA SER A 180 9.95 4.43 19.27
C SER A 180 8.54 4.04 19.69
N ALA A 181 7.53 4.40 18.90
CA ALA A 181 6.13 4.10 19.19
C ALA A 181 5.83 2.60 19.03
N LYS A 182 4.83 2.10 19.75
CA LYS A 182 4.34 0.72 19.64
C LYS A 182 3.15 0.60 18.70
N LYS A 183 2.34 1.66 18.58
CA LYS A 183 1.09 1.65 17.82
C LYS A 183 0.81 3.02 17.20
N LEU A 184 0.24 3.00 16.02
CA LEU A 184 -0.34 4.16 15.36
C LEU A 184 -1.75 3.83 14.92
N VAL A 185 -2.69 4.71 15.21
CA VAL A 185 -4.04 4.70 14.66
C VAL A 185 -4.16 5.90 13.73
N LEU A 186 -4.46 5.64 12.46
CA LEU A 186 -4.79 6.67 11.46
C LEU A 186 -6.27 6.63 11.14
N GLN A 187 -6.90 7.80 11.11
CA GLN A 187 -8.28 7.98 10.64
C GLN A 187 -8.24 8.97 9.48
N TYR A 188 -8.86 8.60 8.38
CA TYR A 188 -9.00 9.41 7.16
C TYR A 188 -10.33 9.09 6.48
N SER A 189 -10.81 10.00 5.64
CA SER A 189 -12.13 9.92 4.99
C SER A 189 -11.95 9.57 3.52
N PRO A 190 -12.24 8.34 3.09
CA PRO A 190 -12.34 8.02 1.68
C PRO A 190 -13.49 8.79 1.02
N TYR A 191 -13.32 9.12 -0.26
CA TYR A 191 -14.35 9.84 -1.01
C TYR A 191 -15.69 9.09 -1.00
N SER A 192 -16.76 9.80 -0.67
CA SER A 192 -18.14 9.27 -0.60
C SER A 192 -18.34 8.09 0.36
N ARG A 193 -17.54 7.98 1.43
CA ARG A 193 -17.63 6.88 2.41
C ARG A 193 -17.42 7.39 3.83
N ALA A 194 -17.81 6.55 4.80
CA ALA A 194 -17.49 6.81 6.19
C ALA A 194 -15.97 6.76 6.44
N ASP A 195 -15.54 7.44 7.50
CA ASP A 195 -14.15 7.44 7.93
C ASP A 195 -13.62 6.02 8.10
N GLU A 196 -12.40 5.82 7.63
CA GLU A 196 -11.67 4.57 7.81
C GLU A 196 -10.61 4.73 8.90
N ILE A 197 -10.46 3.68 9.68
CA ILE A 197 -9.46 3.60 10.74
C ILE A 197 -8.46 2.50 10.39
N ALA A 198 -7.22 2.89 10.18
CA ALA A 198 -6.09 1.98 9.97
C ALA A 198 -5.25 1.89 11.25
N VAL A 199 -4.99 0.68 11.71
CA VAL A 199 -4.18 0.39 12.89
C VAL A 199 -2.87 -0.22 12.46
N TYR A 200 -1.75 0.33 12.92
CA TYR A 200 -0.40 -0.14 12.64
C TYR A 200 0.31 -0.45 13.96
N LYS A 201 0.86 -1.64 14.09
CA LYS A 201 1.71 -2.05 15.21
C LYS A 201 3.17 -2.04 14.79
N PHE A 202 4.00 -1.45 15.63
CA PHE A 202 5.43 -1.34 15.37
C PHE A 202 6.19 -2.41 16.17
N SER A 203 6.65 -3.44 15.46
CA SER A 203 7.58 -4.41 16.04
C SER A 203 8.95 -3.76 16.29
N PRO A 204 9.79 -4.31 17.19
CA PRO A 204 11.14 -3.81 17.39
C PRO A 204 11.96 -3.73 16.10
N GLN A 205 11.77 -4.69 15.17
CA GLN A 205 12.39 -4.66 13.85
C GLN A 205 11.92 -3.44 13.02
N LEU A 206 10.61 -3.17 12.98
CA LEU A 206 10.07 -2.03 12.24
C LEU A 206 10.53 -0.68 12.83
N GLN A 207 10.62 -0.59 14.17
CA GLN A 207 11.18 0.58 14.84
C GLN A 207 12.66 0.80 14.46
N HIS A 208 13.45 -0.28 14.41
CA HIS A 208 14.83 -0.24 13.94
C HIS A 208 14.93 0.20 12.47
N ASP A 209 14.07 -0.33 11.60
CA ASP A 209 14.01 0.06 10.19
C ASP A 209 13.71 1.56 10.03
N PHE A 210 12.83 2.14 10.86
CA PHE A 210 12.59 3.59 10.85
C PHE A 210 13.81 4.40 11.28
N LYS A 211 14.59 3.93 12.27
CA LYS A 211 15.87 4.57 12.64
C LYS A 211 16.83 4.58 11.46
N LYS A 212 16.96 3.44 10.75
CA LYS A 212 17.81 3.34 9.55
C LYS A 212 17.31 4.23 8.41
N MET A 213 16.01 4.31 8.19
CA MET A 213 15.44 5.23 7.20
C MET A 213 15.80 6.69 7.50
N LEU A 214 15.79 7.11 8.77
CA LEU A 214 16.22 8.46 9.17
C LEU A 214 17.70 8.72 8.88
N GLU A 215 18.54 7.70 8.93
CA GLU A 215 19.96 7.79 8.57
C GLU A 215 20.15 7.92 7.05
N TYR A 216 19.39 7.16 6.26
CA TYR A 216 19.43 7.22 4.79
C TYR A 216 18.80 8.48 4.20
N CYS A 217 17.90 9.13 4.93
CA CYS A 217 17.21 10.35 4.52
C CYS A 217 17.94 11.65 4.97
N LYS A 218 19.25 11.61 5.17
CA LYS A 218 20.04 12.81 5.58
C LYS A 218 20.28 13.76 4.42
#